data_d27a070974096df46f349c96be5b420a
#
_entry.id   d27a070974096df46f349c96be5b420a
#
_cell.length_a   1.000
_cell.length_b   1.000
_cell.length_c   1.000
_cell.angle_alpha   90.00
_cell.angle_beta   90.00
_cell.angle_gamma   90.00
#
_symmetry.space_group_name_H-M   'P 1'
#
loop_
_entity.id
_entity.type
_entity.pdbx_description
1 polymer ?
#
loop_
_entity_poly.entity_id
_entity_poly.type
_entity_poly.pdbx_seq_one_letter_code
_entity_poly.pdbx_strand_id
1 'polypeptide(L)'
;TPDAVPEEMLNAIAAQYPGKAVFIDCWATWCVPCMKGIEAMEPMKERMKGLDAVFVYLTNETSQMDAWSEQVIRIPGQHYRIKSDIWNKIPGLGAIPQYYLYDRQGKRVWETTGFGKETLKEIETEINRVLEQ
;
A
#
# COMPACT_ATOMS: atom_id res chain seq x y z
N THR A 1 5.39 -0.69 16.82
CA THR A 1 6.44 -0.67 17.86
C THR A 1 7.75 -1.18 17.30
N PRO A 2 8.90 -0.78 17.90
CA PRO A 2 10.20 -1.28 17.45
C PRO A 2 10.33 -2.81 17.54
N ASP A 3 9.52 -3.43 18.37
CA ASP A 3 9.58 -4.86 18.64
C ASP A 3 8.55 -5.68 17.85
N ALA A 4 7.77 -5.03 16.99
CA ALA A 4 6.78 -5.73 16.17
C ALA A 4 7.49 -6.69 15.22
N VAL A 5 7.03 -7.95 15.14
CA VAL A 5 7.53 -8.85 14.12
C VAL A 5 7.09 -8.35 12.73
N PRO A 6 7.84 -8.65 11.66
CA PRO A 6 7.55 -8.11 10.32
C PRO A 6 6.13 -8.33 9.82
N GLU A 7 5.54 -9.49 10.08
CA GLU A 7 4.16 -9.78 9.71
C GLU A 7 3.18 -8.88 10.46
N GLU A 8 3.47 -8.57 11.73
CA GLU A 8 2.66 -7.68 12.55
C GLU A 8 2.80 -6.22 12.12
N MET A 9 3.88 -5.88 11.40
CA MET A 9 4.08 -4.53 10.92
C MET A 9 2.96 -4.08 9.98
N LEU A 10 2.56 -4.94 9.05
CA LEU A 10 1.45 -4.63 8.14
C LEU A 10 0.16 -4.44 8.92
N ASN A 11 -0.10 -5.32 9.89
CA ASN A 11 -1.27 -5.21 10.76
C ASN A 11 -1.21 -3.94 11.60
N ALA A 12 -0.03 -3.57 12.10
CA ALA A 12 0.15 -2.36 12.89
C ALA A 12 -0.09 -1.10 12.06
N ILE A 13 0.33 -1.10 10.80
CA ILE A 13 0.03 0.01 9.88
C ILE A 13 -1.48 0.15 9.68
N ALA A 14 -2.15 -0.96 9.38
CA ALA A 14 -3.60 -0.95 9.19
C ALA A 14 -4.34 -0.46 10.44
N ALA A 15 -3.83 -0.83 11.62
CA ALA A 15 -4.42 -0.45 12.91
C ALA A 15 -4.31 1.05 13.20
N GLN A 16 -3.47 1.80 12.49
CA GLN A 16 -3.39 3.25 12.63
C GLN A 16 -4.63 3.96 12.07
N TYR A 17 -5.43 3.27 11.27
CA TYR A 17 -6.57 3.85 10.57
C TYR A 17 -7.85 3.05 10.88
N PRO A 18 -8.30 3.05 12.15
CA PRO A 18 -9.44 2.22 12.54
C PRO A 18 -10.72 2.65 11.82
N GLY A 19 -11.53 1.66 11.44
CA GLY A 19 -12.79 1.92 10.76
C GLY A 19 -12.66 2.21 9.27
N LYS A 20 -11.45 2.20 8.73
CA LYS A 20 -11.19 2.51 7.33
C LYS A 20 -10.80 1.26 6.55
N ALA A 21 -11.09 1.25 5.26
CA ALA A 21 -10.44 0.32 4.33
C ALA A 21 -9.01 0.81 4.15
N VAL A 22 -8.02 -0.04 4.42
CA VAL A 22 -6.60 0.34 4.30
C VAL A 22 -5.97 -0.44 3.17
N PHE A 23 -5.57 0.27 2.13
CA PHE A 23 -4.89 -0.30 0.98
C PHE A 23 -3.41 0.00 1.08
N ILE A 24 -2.57 -1.03 1.14
CA ILE A 24 -1.12 -0.89 1.26
C ILE A 24 -0.47 -1.26 -0.07
N ASP A 25 0.25 -0.31 -0.64
CA ASP A 25 1.03 -0.44 -1.88
C ASP A 25 2.51 -0.53 -1.51
N CYS A 26 3.08 -1.72 -1.66
CA CYS A 26 4.52 -1.95 -1.45
C CYS A 26 5.25 -1.69 -2.75
N TRP A 27 6.13 -0.69 -2.77
CA TRP A 27 6.71 -0.12 -3.98
C TRP A 27 8.15 0.32 -3.77
N ALA A 28 8.80 0.78 -4.81
CA ALA A 28 10.10 1.44 -4.74
C ALA A 28 10.21 2.48 -5.85
N THR A 29 11.00 3.51 -5.61
CA THR A 29 11.19 4.60 -6.57
C THR A 29 11.80 4.13 -7.89
N TRP A 30 12.61 3.07 -7.84
CA TRP A 30 13.27 2.50 -9.02
C TRP A 30 12.42 1.46 -9.76
N CYS A 31 11.26 1.12 -9.24
CA CYS A 31 10.41 0.05 -9.78
C CYS A 31 9.44 0.60 -10.81
N VAL A 32 9.73 0.37 -12.10
CA VAL A 32 8.90 0.90 -13.20
C VAL A 32 7.44 0.43 -13.13
N PRO A 33 7.14 -0.87 -12.98
CA PRO A 33 5.73 -1.28 -12.88
C PRO A 33 5.04 -0.73 -11.64
N CYS A 34 5.78 -0.48 -10.55
CA CYS A 34 5.23 0.17 -9.36
C CYS A 34 4.76 1.60 -9.70
N MET A 35 5.62 2.36 -10.37
CA MET A 35 5.31 3.75 -10.74
C MET A 35 4.14 3.82 -11.72
N LYS A 36 4.06 2.90 -12.66
CA LYS A 36 2.92 2.81 -13.58
C LYS A 36 1.62 2.52 -12.86
N GLY A 37 1.65 1.62 -11.88
CA GLY A 37 0.49 1.30 -11.06
C GLY A 37 0.02 2.49 -10.25
N ILE A 38 0.95 3.20 -9.61
CA ILE A 38 0.66 4.39 -8.82
C ILE A 38 -0.03 5.45 -9.69
N GLU A 39 0.51 5.71 -10.87
CA GLU A 39 -0.07 6.67 -11.81
C GLU A 39 -1.46 6.24 -12.27
N ALA A 40 -1.62 4.98 -12.62
CA ALA A 40 -2.90 4.43 -13.10
C ALA A 40 -4.00 4.51 -12.04
N MET A 41 -3.64 4.43 -10.75
CA MET A 41 -4.60 4.48 -9.65
C MET A 41 -5.07 5.90 -9.28
N GLU A 42 -4.42 6.94 -9.76
CA GLU A 42 -4.77 8.31 -9.37
C GLU A 42 -6.23 8.69 -9.64
N PRO A 43 -6.81 8.41 -10.84
CA PRO A 43 -8.23 8.71 -11.05
C PRO A 43 -9.16 7.97 -10.08
N MET A 44 -8.86 6.72 -9.77
CA MET A 44 -9.64 5.95 -8.81
C MET A 44 -9.56 6.57 -7.41
N LYS A 45 -8.37 6.95 -6.97
CA LYS A 45 -8.17 7.60 -5.67
C LYS A 45 -8.95 8.91 -5.60
N GLU A 46 -8.96 9.68 -6.67
CA GLU A 46 -9.71 10.94 -6.72
C GLU A 46 -11.21 10.68 -6.58
N ARG A 47 -11.73 9.63 -7.23
CA ARG A 47 -13.16 9.25 -7.08
C ARG A 47 -13.50 8.80 -5.67
N MET A 48 -12.53 8.26 -4.93
CA MET A 48 -12.72 7.76 -3.57
C MET A 48 -12.45 8.81 -2.50
N LYS A 49 -12.09 10.02 -2.91
CA LYS A 49 -11.82 11.12 -1.99
C LYS A 49 -13.04 11.40 -1.12
N GLY A 50 -12.83 11.50 0.19
CA GLY A 50 -13.92 11.69 1.14
C GLY A 50 -14.59 10.41 1.62
N LEU A 51 -14.24 9.26 1.04
CA LEU A 51 -14.69 7.97 1.52
C LEU A 51 -13.73 7.43 2.59
N ASP A 52 -14.17 6.37 3.28
CA ASP A 52 -13.38 5.75 4.36
C ASP A 52 -12.32 4.79 3.81
N ALA A 53 -11.52 5.27 2.86
CA ALA A 53 -10.43 4.51 2.27
C ALA A 53 -9.11 5.27 2.48
N VAL A 54 -8.09 4.57 2.96
CA VAL A 54 -6.76 5.12 3.19
C VAL A 54 -5.78 4.39 2.29
N PHE A 55 -4.97 5.15 1.57
CA PHE A 55 -3.93 4.61 0.69
C PHE A 55 -2.58 4.78 1.37
N VAL A 56 -1.93 3.67 1.64
CA VAL A 56 -0.63 3.61 2.32
C VAL A 56 0.41 3.15 1.32
N TYR A 57 1.54 3.84 1.30
CA TYR A 57 2.67 3.51 0.43
C TYR A 57 3.85 3.10 1.29
N LEU A 58 4.25 1.84 1.18
CA LEU A 58 5.32 1.27 1.99
C LEU A 58 6.51 0.94 1.09
N THR A 59 7.65 1.52 1.39
CA THR A 59 8.90 1.24 0.69
C THR A 59 10.02 0.96 1.68
N ASN A 60 11.19 0.66 1.16
CA ASN A 60 12.37 0.39 1.98
C ASN A 60 13.53 1.33 1.61
N GLU A 61 14.69 1.05 2.15
CA GLU A 61 15.89 1.89 1.98
C GLU A 61 16.45 1.88 0.55
N THR A 62 16.02 0.96 -0.32
CA THR A 62 16.44 0.98 -1.73
C THR A 62 15.80 2.14 -2.49
N SER A 63 14.70 2.69 -1.97
CA SER A 63 14.19 3.98 -2.42
C SER A 63 15.03 5.05 -1.73
N GLN A 64 15.98 5.64 -2.44
CA GLN A 64 16.89 6.64 -1.86
C GLN A 64 16.11 7.83 -1.32
N MET A 65 16.60 8.41 -0.24
CA MET A 65 15.87 9.42 0.52
C MET A 65 15.42 10.62 -0.31
N ASP A 66 16.29 11.14 -1.19
CA ASP A 66 15.95 12.28 -2.04
C ASP A 66 14.86 11.92 -3.07
N ALA A 67 15.01 10.78 -3.74
CA ALA A 67 14.03 10.32 -4.71
C ALA A 67 12.69 10.01 -4.03
N TRP A 68 12.72 9.37 -2.87
CA TRP A 68 11.51 9.08 -2.09
C TRP A 68 10.81 10.36 -1.65
N SER A 69 11.56 11.32 -1.13
CA SER A 69 10.99 12.61 -0.67
C SER A 69 10.27 13.35 -1.78
N GLU A 70 10.79 13.31 -3.01
CA GLU A 70 10.12 13.90 -4.18
C GLU A 70 8.77 13.22 -4.45
N GLN A 71 8.75 11.89 -4.38
CA GLN A 71 7.52 11.15 -4.66
C GLN A 71 6.47 11.33 -3.56
N VAL A 72 6.89 11.44 -2.30
CA VAL A 72 5.97 11.70 -1.18
C VAL A 72 5.15 12.96 -1.43
N ILE A 73 5.77 13.99 -1.98
CA ILE A 73 5.08 15.26 -2.29
C ILE A 73 4.05 15.06 -3.40
N ARG A 74 4.35 14.19 -4.37
CA ARG A 74 3.54 13.99 -5.57
C ARG A 74 2.41 12.98 -5.42
N ILE A 75 2.58 12.02 -4.50
CA ILE A 75 1.64 10.91 -4.35
C ILE A 75 0.82 11.13 -3.09
N PRO A 76 -0.46 11.52 -3.22
CA PRO A 76 -1.32 11.67 -2.04
C PRO A 76 -1.50 10.35 -1.32
N GLY A 77 -1.37 10.36 0.00
CA GLY A 77 -1.53 9.17 0.83
C GLY A 77 -0.61 9.20 2.04
N GLN A 78 -0.51 8.07 2.71
CA GLN A 78 0.32 7.90 3.89
C GLN A 78 1.58 7.15 3.50
N HIS A 79 2.74 7.70 3.82
CA HIS A 79 4.02 7.19 3.34
C HIS A 79 4.90 6.66 4.46
N TYR A 80 5.42 5.45 4.28
CA TYR A 80 6.34 4.79 5.21
C TYR A 80 7.57 4.31 4.45
N ARG A 81 8.74 4.57 5.01
CA ARG A 81 10.01 4.06 4.48
C ARG A 81 10.69 3.31 5.62
N ILE A 82 10.78 1.98 5.48
CA ILE A 82 11.30 1.10 6.55
C ILE A 82 12.68 0.55 6.19
N LYS A 83 13.37 0.02 7.20
CA LYS A 83 14.67 -0.61 6.99
C LYS A 83 14.53 -1.84 6.09
N SER A 84 15.49 -2.03 5.20
CA SER A 84 15.46 -3.15 4.26
C SER A 84 15.52 -4.51 4.96
N ASP A 85 16.21 -4.62 6.08
CA ASP A 85 16.26 -5.88 6.83
C ASP A 85 14.89 -6.25 7.40
N ILE A 86 14.09 -5.27 7.79
CA ILE A 86 12.71 -5.49 8.26
C ILE A 86 11.82 -5.88 7.09
N TRP A 87 11.90 -5.12 6.00
CA TRP A 87 11.16 -5.43 4.77
C TRP A 87 11.39 -6.87 4.31
N ASN A 88 12.66 -7.30 4.30
CA ASN A 88 13.05 -8.62 3.82
C ASN A 88 12.51 -9.77 4.69
N LYS A 89 12.04 -9.47 5.89
CA LYS A 89 11.47 -10.46 6.81
C LYS A 89 9.94 -10.51 6.76
N ILE A 90 9.30 -9.63 5.99
CA ILE A 90 7.83 -9.66 5.85
C ILE A 90 7.46 -10.90 5.02
N PRO A 91 6.68 -11.84 5.59
CA PRO A 91 6.34 -13.07 4.89
C PRO A 91 5.57 -12.79 3.59
N GLY A 92 5.99 -13.43 2.51
CA GLY A 92 5.33 -13.32 1.21
C GLY A 92 5.62 -12.04 0.45
N LEU A 93 6.41 -11.12 1.02
CA LEU A 93 6.78 -9.89 0.32
C LEU A 93 8.09 -10.11 -0.43
N GLY A 94 8.00 -10.39 -1.71
CA GLY A 94 9.15 -10.59 -2.59
C GLY A 94 9.10 -9.60 -3.74
N ALA A 95 8.50 -10.01 -4.84
CA ALA A 95 8.33 -9.12 -6.00
C ALA A 95 7.42 -7.95 -5.69
N ILE A 96 7.69 -6.80 -6.30
CA ILE A 96 6.87 -5.60 -6.20
C ILE A 96 6.44 -5.15 -7.60
N PRO A 97 5.29 -4.42 -7.72
CA PRO A 97 4.45 -3.98 -6.61
C PRO A 97 3.72 -5.16 -5.94
N GLN A 98 3.54 -5.04 -4.63
CA GLN A 98 2.75 -5.97 -3.84
C GLN A 98 1.66 -5.16 -3.15
N TYR A 99 0.42 -5.63 -3.25
CA TYR A 99 -0.74 -4.91 -2.70
C TYR A 99 -1.41 -5.73 -1.62
N TYR A 100 -1.84 -5.06 -0.54
CA TYR A 100 -2.61 -5.65 0.54
C TYR A 100 -3.81 -4.79 0.84
N LEU A 101 -4.95 -5.41 1.12
CA LEU A 101 -6.15 -4.68 1.55
C LEU A 101 -6.62 -5.21 2.90
N TYR A 102 -6.85 -4.28 3.82
CA TYR A 102 -7.38 -4.55 5.15
C TYR A 102 -8.79 -3.97 5.27
N ASP A 103 -9.68 -4.70 5.92
CA ASP A 103 -11.05 -4.24 6.14
C ASP A 103 -11.12 -3.25 7.31
N ARG A 104 -12.33 -2.77 7.61
CA ARG A 104 -12.57 -1.78 8.66
C ARG A 104 -12.21 -2.27 10.06
N GLN A 105 -12.08 -3.58 10.24
CA GLN A 105 -11.70 -4.20 11.51
C GLN A 105 -10.21 -4.52 11.59
N GLY A 106 -9.45 -4.14 10.57
CA GLY A 106 -8.01 -4.39 10.55
C GLY A 106 -7.63 -5.79 10.09
N LYS A 107 -8.53 -6.51 9.44
CA LYS A 107 -8.27 -7.85 8.92
C LYS A 107 -7.87 -7.76 7.46
N ARG A 108 -6.78 -8.47 7.09
CA ARG A 108 -6.39 -8.58 5.68
C ARG A 108 -7.41 -9.42 4.94
N VAL A 109 -7.99 -8.87 3.89
CA VAL A 109 -9.06 -9.51 3.12
C VAL A 109 -8.68 -9.79 1.67
N TRP A 110 -7.60 -9.18 1.16
CA TRP A 110 -7.19 -9.37 -0.22
C TRP A 110 -5.73 -8.96 -0.40
N GLU A 111 -5.05 -9.62 -1.34
CA GLU A 111 -3.69 -9.26 -1.72
C GLU A 111 -3.41 -9.73 -3.14
N THR A 112 -2.47 -9.05 -3.83
CA THR A 112 -2.01 -9.48 -5.14
C THR A 112 -0.62 -8.91 -5.41
N THR A 113 0.10 -9.53 -6.35
CA THR A 113 1.45 -9.15 -6.76
C THR A 113 1.44 -8.71 -8.22
N GLY A 114 2.13 -7.62 -8.52
CA GLY A 114 2.26 -7.11 -9.88
C GLY A 114 1.10 -6.21 -10.29
N PHE A 115 1.31 -5.43 -11.35
CA PHE A 115 0.28 -4.56 -11.90
C PHE A 115 0.09 -4.89 -13.38
N GLY A 116 -0.99 -5.61 -13.68
CA GLY A 116 -1.35 -6.00 -15.03
C GLY A 116 -2.65 -5.36 -15.49
N LYS A 117 -3.19 -5.86 -16.59
CA LYS A 117 -4.38 -5.32 -17.25
C LYS A 117 -5.61 -5.21 -16.35
N GLU A 118 -5.81 -6.20 -15.48
CA GLU A 118 -7.02 -6.30 -14.66
C GLU A 118 -6.83 -5.78 -13.23
N THR A 119 -5.59 -5.45 -12.86
CA THR A 119 -5.27 -5.15 -11.47
C THR A 119 -6.01 -3.92 -10.95
N LEU A 120 -6.08 -2.85 -11.72
CA LEU A 120 -6.78 -1.63 -11.31
C LEU A 120 -8.25 -1.92 -11.01
N LYS A 121 -8.91 -2.66 -11.89
CA LYS A 121 -10.31 -3.04 -11.70
C LYS A 121 -10.51 -3.91 -10.48
N GLU A 122 -9.61 -4.86 -10.25
CA GLU A 122 -9.66 -5.73 -9.08
C GLU A 122 -9.50 -4.92 -7.79
N ILE A 123 -8.54 -4.00 -7.76
CA ILE A 123 -8.30 -3.14 -6.60
C ILE A 123 -9.55 -2.34 -6.28
N GLU A 124 -10.13 -1.67 -7.28
CA GLU A 124 -11.33 -0.84 -7.08
C GLU A 124 -12.49 -1.70 -6.57
N THR A 125 -12.69 -2.86 -7.16
CA THR A 125 -13.75 -3.79 -6.76
C THR A 125 -13.59 -4.22 -5.31
N GLU A 126 -12.38 -4.59 -4.90
CA GLU A 126 -12.15 -5.06 -3.54
C GLU A 126 -12.27 -3.94 -2.50
N ILE A 127 -11.78 -2.75 -2.81
CA ILE A 127 -11.94 -1.60 -1.90
C ILE A 127 -13.44 -1.28 -1.75
N ASN A 128 -14.18 -1.24 -2.84
CA ASN A 128 -15.62 -0.97 -2.77
C ASN A 128 -16.36 -2.03 -1.96
N ARG A 129 -15.94 -3.29 -2.07
CA ARG A 129 -16.53 -4.37 -1.27
C ARG A 129 -16.36 -4.12 0.23
N VAL A 130 -15.19 -3.65 0.65
CA VAL A 130 -14.94 -3.30 2.05
C VAL A 130 -15.80 -2.10 2.45
N LEU A 131 -15.87 -1.08 1.58
CA LEU A 131 -16.61 0.15 1.89
C LEU A 131 -18.12 -0.10 2.05
N GLU A 132 -18.64 -1.14 1.42
CA GLU A 132 -20.06 -1.53 1.50
C GLU A 132 -20.41 -2.30 2.76
N GLN A 133 -19.42 -2.69 3.54
CA GLN A 133 -19.63 -3.42 4.79
C GLN A 133 -20.14 -2.52 5.93
#